data_6202f90aaf89ac0d7f08b73db3e6b5d2
#
_entry.id   6202f90aaf89ac0d7f08b73db3e6b5d2
#
_cell.length_a   1.000
_cell.length_b   1.000
_cell.length_c   1.000
_cell.angle_alpha   90.00
_cell.angle_beta   90.00
_cell.angle_gamma   90.00
#
_symmetry.space_group_name_H-M   'P 1'
#
loop_
_entity.id
_entity.type
_entity.pdbx_description
1 polymer ?
#
loop_
_entity_poly.entity_id
_entity_poly.type
_entity_poly.pdbx_seq_one_letter_code
_entity_poly.pdbx_strand_id
1 'polypeptide(L)'
;ARYLRLAIPGTRFKVVGTDGGLLPHPYFSEEIFITPGERYEFIIDHSGPLNAHLVALPYDRKKMMEPFIPHTLNLAKIHFDGGRAAIPRHLRSTPVLPVLKVRKEIVYQENMPHKEKGHSLTPADLAHMFTINGSVFSLRRVDLISAQNMWEEWRIHNDTDMDHNFHLHGLQFYVLGKEKNGVQIPLPWGQGARKDTVNLKAKETVTLACRQIYPGTRMYHCHILEHEGLGMMGTLRVVATA
;
A
#
# COMPACT_ATOMS: atom_id res chain seq x y z
N ALA A 1 0.20 -11.52 7.80
CA ALA A 1 1.12 -10.78 6.90
C ALA A 1 2.02 -9.83 7.70
N ARG A 2 3.20 -9.47 7.15
CA ARG A 2 4.21 -8.66 7.85
C ARG A 2 4.47 -7.35 7.12
N TYR A 3 4.58 -6.26 7.89
CA TYR A 3 5.13 -4.98 7.46
C TYR A 3 6.62 -4.96 7.75
N LEU A 4 7.41 -4.35 6.89
CA LEU A 4 8.85 -4.25 7.04
C LEU A 4 9.29 -2.78 7.02
N ARG A 5 10.07 -2.39 8.01
CA ARG A 5 10.89 -1.18 7.99
C ARG A 5 12.31 -1.61 7.66
N LEU A 6 12.67 -1.56 6.40
CA LEU A 6 13.98 -2.01 5.92
C LEU A 6 15.03 -0.93 6.16
N ALA A 7 16.18 -1.33 6.67
CA ALA A 7 17.35 -0.47 6.82
C ALA A 7 18.64 -1.24 6.57
N ILE A 8 19.68 -0.53 6.18
CA ILE A 8 21.07 -1.01 6.20
C ILE A 8 21.82 0.02 7.05
N PRO A 9 22.16 -0.29 8.31
CA PRO A 9 22.80 0.66 9.21
C PRO A 9 24.06 1.30 8.60
N GLY A 10 24.18 2.62 8.71
CA GLY A 10 25.29 3.40 8.16
C GLY A 10 25.22 3.68 6.66
N THR A 11 24.09 3.36 5.99
CA THR A 11 23.89 3.64 4.57
C THR A 11 22.56 4.33 4.30
N ARG A 12 22.36 4.75 3.04
CA ARG A 12 21.07 5.22 2.55
C ARG A 12 20.64 4.41 1.32
N PHE A 13 19.36 4.27 1.15
CA PHE A 13 18.77 3.81 -0.09
C PHE A 13 18.57 5.00 -1.05
N LYS A 14 18.97 4.85 -2.29
CA LYS A 14 18.50 5.69 -3.39
C LYS A 14 17.37 4.94 -4.09
N VAL A 15 16.13 5.26 -3.73
CA VAL A 15 14.95 4.61 -4.29
C VAL A 15 14.72 5.13 -5.70
N VAL A 16 14.61 4.23 -6.66
CA VAL A 16 14.50 4.52 -8.09
C VAL A 16 13.18 4.04 -8.69
N GLY A 17 12.49 3.09 -8.05
CA GLY A 17 11.24 2.52 -8.55
C GLY A 17 10.29 2.06 -7.44
N THR A 18 9.04 1.88 -7.84
CA THR A 18 7.96 1.32 -7.04
C THR A 18 7.17 0.31 -7.88
N ASP A 19 6.06 -0.19 -7.38
CA ASP A 19 5.21 -1.23 -8.00
C ASP A 19 5.03 -1.09 -9.52
N GLY A 20 4.89 0.14 -10.00
CA GLY A 20 4.67 0.46 -11.42
C GLY A 20 5.94 0.85 -12.18
N GLY A 21 7.14 0.50 -11.67
CA GLY A 21 8.43 0.75 -12.28
C GLY A 21 9.07 2.07 -11.85
N LEU A 22 9.95 2.62 -12.68
CA LEU A 22 10.78 3.77 -12.33
C LEU A 22 9.98 4.98 -11.87
N LEU A 23 10.49 5.66 -10.86
CA LEU A 23 10.02 6.98 -10.42
C LEU A 23 10.43 8.06 -11.43
N PRO A 24 9.72 9.20 -11.50
CA PRO A 24 10.21 10.35 -12.24
C PRO A 24 11.59 10.83 -11.74
N HIS A 25 11.75 10.92 -10.43
CA HIS A 25 12.97 11.32 -9.77
C HIS A 25 13.30 10.35 -8.64
N PRO A 26 14.57 9.91 -8.50
CA PRO A 26 14.98 9.13 -7.34
C PRO A 26 14.90 9.99 -6.08
N TYR A 27 14.67 9.34 -4.94
CA TYR A 27 14.79 9.99 -3.64
C TYR A 27 15.69 9.17 -2.70
N PHE A 28 16.22 9.83 -1.67
CA PHE A 28 17.05 9.18 -0.66
C PHE A 28 16.22 8.90 0.60
N SER A 29 16.47 7.74 1.21
CA SER A 29 15.88 7.36 2.47
C SER A 29 16.82 6.48 3.27
N GLU A 30 16.84 6.62 4.57
CA GLU A 30 17.56 5.71 5.48
C GLU A 30 16.77 4.43 5.73
N GLU A 31 15.45 4.50 5.54
CA GLU A 31 14.54 3.36 5.71
C GLU A 31 13.58 3.25 4.52
N ILE A 32 13.20 2.03 4.17
CA ILE A 32 12.09 1.77 3.27
C ILE A 32 10.98 1.08 4.06
N PHE A 33 9.83 1.73 4.14
CA PHE A 33 8.64 1.13 4.70
C PHE A 33 7.89 0.41 3.60
N ILE A 34 7.71 -0.91 3.75
CA ILE A 34 7.09 -1.77 2.74
C ILE A 34 5.99 -2.63 3.38
N THR A 35 4.83 -2.63 2.77
CA THR A 35 3.68 -3.42 3.21
C THR A 35 3.44 -4.59 2.25
N PRO A 36 2.65 -5.61 2.65
CA PRO A 36 2.35 -6.73 1.77
C PRO A 36 1.86 -6.26 0.39
N GLY A 37 2.43 -6.81 -0.68
CA GLY A 37 2.13 -6.45 -2.07
C GLY A 37 2.91 -5.25 -2.63
N GLU A 38 3.48 -4.39 -1.82
CA GLU A 38 4.34 -3.31 -2.31
C GLU A 38 5.70 -3.85 -2.80
N ARG A 39 6.25 -3.24 -3.84
CA ARG A 39 7.59 -3.48 -4.38
C ARG A 39 8.33 -2.17 -4.44
N TYR A 40 9.63 -2.23 -4.17
CA TYR A 40 10.55 -1.10 -4.27
C TYR A 40 11.81 -1.51 -4.99
N GLU A 41 12.30 -0.65 -5.86
CA GLU A 41 13.59 -0.75 -6.50
C GLU A 41 14.50 0.33 -5.91
N PHE A 42 15.67 -0.09 -5.42
CA PHE A 42 16.62 0.84 -4.81
C PHE A 42 18.06 0.46 -5.08
N ILE A 43 18.93 1.45 -4.93
CA ILE A 43 20.37 1.31 -4.98
C ILE A 43 20.90 1.67 -3.61
N ILE A 44 21.88 0.91 -3.13
CA ILE A 44 22.57 1.22 -1.87
C ILE A 44 23.52 2.37 -2.12
N ASP A 45 23.28 3.50 -1.46
CA ASP A 45 24.12 4.70 -1.57
C ASP A 45 25.21 4.64 -0.49
N HIS A 46 26.34 4.07 -0.86
CA HIS A 46 27.51 3.93 0.00
C HIS A 46 28.79 4.14 -0.80
N SER A 47 29.81 4.72 -0.16
CA SER A 47 31.12 4.94 -0.77
C SER A 47 32.14 3.96 -0.18
N GLY A 48 32.72 3.12 -1.04
CA GLY A 48 33.73 2.13 -0.64
C GLY A 48 33.14 0.78 -0.23
N PRO A 49 33.99 -0.16 0.21
CA PRO A 49 33.56 -1.48 0.62
C PRO A 49 32.60 -1.45 1.80
N LEU A 50 31.64 -2.36 1.81
CA LEU A 50 30.61 -2.46 2.86
C LEU A 50 30.36 -3.92 3.22
N ASN A 51 30.41 -4.21 4.51
CA ASN A 51 29.90 -5.44 5.10
C ASN A 51 28.82 -5.08 6.11
N ALA A 52 27.58 -5.35 5.80
CA ALA A 52 26.43 -4.98 6.62
C ALA A 52 25.32 -6.01 6.53
N HIS A 53 24.23 -5.77 7.25
CA HIS A 53 23.01 -6.55 7.14
C HIS A 53 21.87 -5.66 6.66
N LEU A 54 21.09 -6.17 5.73
CA LEU A 54 19.75 -5.66 5.51
C LEU A 54 18.89 -6.14 6.67
N VAL A 55 18.31 -5.24 7.42
CA VAL A 55 17.50 -5.53 8.60
C VAL A 55 16.06 -5.05 8.42
N ALA A 56 15.14 -5.75 9.07
CA ALA A 56 13.81 -5.23 9.32
C ALA A 56 13.75 -4.71 10.76
N LEU A 57 13.54 -3.40 10.88
CA LEU A 57 13.37 -2.73 12.17
C LEU A 57 11.99 -3.02 12.77
N PRO A 58 11.83 -2.93 14.09
CA PRO A 58 10.54 -3.13 14.74
C PRO A 58 9.47 -2.17 14.20
N TYR A 59 8.28 -2.71 13.98
CA TYR A 59 7.12 -1.92 13.59
C TYR A 59 5.84 -2.51 14.17
N ASP A 60 5.12 -1.71 14.93
CA ASP A 60 3.80 -2.06 15.45
C ASP A 60 2.72 -1.57 14.47
N ARG A 61 2.08 -2.48 13.75
CA ARG A 61 0.93 -2.19 12.91
C ARG A 61 -0.39 -2.21 13.66
N LYS A 62 -0.32 -2.29 15.00
CA LYS A 62 -1.46 -2.37 15.91
C LYS A 62 -2.36 -3.58 15.65
N LYS A 63 -1.71 -4.75 15.46
CA LYS A 63 -2.43 -6.01 15.37
C LYS A 63 -3.36 -6.21 16.54
N MET A 64 -4.59 -6.60 16.25
CA MET A 64 -5.49 -7.05 17.28
C MET A 64 -4.99 -8.35 17.91
N MET A 65 -5.19 -8.50 19.22
CA MET A 65 -4.99 -9.75 19.98
C MET A 65 -3.54 -10.24 20.13
N GLU A 66 -2.57 -9.61 19.52
CA GLU A 66 -1.16 -9.96 19.69
C GLU A 66 -0.40 -8.82 20.34
N PRO A 67 0.33 -9.04 21.45
CA PRO A 67 1.21 -8.01 21.99
C PRO A 67 2.35 -7.72 21.01
N PHE A 68 2.67 -6.44 20.85
CA PHE A 68 3.84 -6.05 20.07
C PHE A 68 5.11 -6.32 20.84
N ILE A 69 5.95 -7.22 20.33
CA ILE A 69 7.29 -7.50 20.86
C ILE A 69 8.30 -6.92 19.90
N PRO A 70 8.96 -5.80 20.25
CA PRO A 70 9.92 -5.16 19.36
C PRO A 70 11.16 -6.04 19.19
N HIS A 71 11.49 -6.39 17.96
CA HIS A 71 12.73 -7.08 17.61
C HIS A 71 13.20 -6.71 16.21
N THR A 72 14.49 -6.66 16.00
CA THR A 72 15.09 -6.47 14.70
C THR A 72 15.41 -7.83 14.07
N LEU A 73 15.07 -7.99 12.79
CA LEU A 73 15.38 -9.21 12.03
C LEU A 73 16.50 -8.94 11.05
N ASN A 74 17.50 -9.79 11.04
CA ASN A 74 18.50 -9.86 9.98
C ASN A 74 17.89 -10.61 8.78
N LEU A 75 17.71 -9.91 7.66
CA LEU A 75 17.10 -10.47 6.45
C LEU A 75 18.12 -11.00 5.46
N ALA A 76 19.21 -10.25 5.28
CA ALA A 76 20.27 -10.61 4.35
C ALA A 76 21.61 -10.04 4.79
N LYS A 77 22.69 -10.73 4.42
CA LYS A 77 24.05 -10.22 4.52
C LYS A 77 24.39 -9.47 3.23
N ILE A 78 24.90 -8.26 3.36
CA ILE A 78 25.31 -7.42 2.24
C ILE A 78 26.82 -7.36 2.25
N HIS A 79 27.41 -7.77 1.14
CA HIS A 79 28.82 -7.57 0.84
C HIS A 79 28.93 -6.72 -0.42
N PHE A 80 29.64 -5.61 -0.33
CA PHE A 80 29.84 -4.70 -1.43
C PHE A 80 31.32 -4.33 -1.52
N ASP A 81 31.95 -4.61 -2.66
CA ASP A 81 33.39 -4.41 -2.87
C ASP A 81 33.77 -2.98 -3.20
N GLY A 82 32.78 -2.13 -3.38
CA GLY A 82 32.95 -0.75 -3.85
C GLY A 82 32.61 -0.62 -5.33
N GLY A 83 32.63 0.60 -5.77
CA GLY A 83 32.24 0.97 -7.11
C GLY A 83 31.19 2.09 -7.07
N ARG A 84 31.06 2.81 -8.16
CA ARG A 84 30.06 3.89 -8.30
C ARG A 84 29.37 3.76 -9.63
N ALA A 85 28.04 3.82 -9.60
CA ALA A 85 27.22 4.01 -10.79
C ALA A 85 26.59 5.39 -10.78
N ALA A 86 26.71 6.10 -11.89
CA ALA A 86 26.00 7.36 -12.08
C ALA A 86 24.53 7.07 -12.32
N ILE A 87 23.66 7.57 -11.46
CA ILE A 87 22.21 7.47 -11.62
C ILE A 87 21.69 8.82 -12.06
N PRO A 88 20.96 8.88 -13.18
CA PRO A 88 20.34 10.11 -13.66
C PRO A 88 19.44 10.73 -12.58
N ARG A 89 19.36 12.07 -12.55
CA ARG A 89 18.44 12.79 -11.66
C ARG A 89 16.98 12.68 -12.13
N HIS A 90 16.78 12.40 -13.40
CA HIS A 90 15.49 12.24 -14.05
C HIS A 90 15.45 10.88 -14.71
N LEU A 91 14.55 10.01 -14.27
CA LEU A 91 14.48 8.63 -14.75
C LEU A 91 13.37 8.45 -15.79
N ARG A 92 12.28 9.21 -15.66
CA ARG A 92 11.18 9.26 -16.63
C ARG A 92 10.37 10.53 -16.47
N SER A 93 9.55 10.85 -17.47
CA SER A 93 8.67 12.01 -17.43
C SER A 93 7.62 11.89 -16.31
N THR A 94 7.36 13.01 -15.63
CA THR A 94 6.22 13.11 -14.71
C THR A 94 4.93 13.16 -15.53
N PRO A 95 3.94 12.32 -15.23
CA PRO A 95 2.68 12.32 -15.96
C PRO A 95 1.89 13.59 -15.68
N VAL A 96 1.26 14.11 -16.70
CA VAL A 96 0.23 15.13 -16.56
C VAL A 96 -1.12 14.41 -16.49
N LEU A 97 -1.78 14.51 -15.33
CA LEU A 97 -3.07 13.88 -15.13
C LEU A 97 -4.18 14.84 -15.60
N PRO A 98 -5.25 14.32 -16.22
CA PRO A 98 -6.39 15.13 -16.60
C PRO A 98 -7.22 15.51 -15.35
N VAL A 99 -8.20 16.36 -15.54
CA VAL A 99 -9.21 16.64 -14.49
C VAL A 99 -10.02 15.38 -14.22
N LEU A 100 -10.05 14.97 -12.95
CA LEU A 100 -10.78 13.79 -12.51
C LEU A 100 -12.22 14.18 -12.21
N LYS A 101 -13.19 13.62 -12.94
CA LYS A 101 -14.62 13.97 -12.83
C LYS A 101 -15.43 12.91 -12.07
N VAL A 102 -14.96 11.68 -12.02
CA VAL A 102 -15.63 10.56 -11.34
C VAL A 102 -14.91 10.29 -10.04
N ARG A 103 -15.65 10.28 -8.94
CA ARG A 103 -15.11 9.95 -7.61
C ARG A 103 -15.72 8.66 -7.10
N LYS A 104 -14.88 7.82 -6.50
CA LYS A 104 -15.27 6.62 -5.77
C LYS A 104 -14.77 6.72 -4.33
N GLU A 105 -15.62 6.33 -3.39
CA GLU A 105 -15.30 6.31 -1.96
C GLU A 105 -15.24 4.85 -1.48
N ILE A 106 -14.18 4.52 -0.77
CA ILE A 106 -13.94 3.22 -0.15
C ILE A 106 -13.63 3.45 1.32
N VAL A 107 -14.34 2.79 2.20
CA VAL A 107 -14.13 2.88 3.65
C VAL A 107 -13.82 1.49 4.17
N TYR A 108 -12.67 1.33 4.79
CA TYR A 108 -12.28 0.16 5.54
C TYR A 108 -12.83 0.26 6.96
N GLN A 109 -13.49 -0.78 7.42
CA GLN A 109 -14.13 -0.81 8.73
C GLN A 109 -13.87 -2.14 9.43
N GLU A 110 -13.84 -2.07 10.76
CA GLU A 110 -13.75 -3.23 11.65
C GLU A 110 -15.05 -3.33 12.45
N ASN A 111 -15.65 -4.50 12.43
CA ASN A 111 -16.81 -4.83 13.25
C ASN A 111 -16.32 -5.75 14.38
N MET A 112 -15.72 -5.14 15.41
CA MET A 112 -15.34 -5.90 16.59
C MET A 112 -16.58 -6.17 17.43
N PRO A 113 -16.90 -7.44 17.71
CA PRO A 113 -17.94 -7.74 18.69
C PRO A 113 -17.52 -7.16 20.04
N HIS A 114 -18.44 -6.48 20.72
CA HIS A 114 -18.23 -6.01 22.09
C HIS A 114 -17.89 -7.20 22.98
N LYS A 115 -16.63 -7.29 23.38
CA LYS A 115 -16.18 -8.38 24.25
C LYS A 115 -16.56 -8.06 25.70
N GLU A 116 -17.45 -8.86 26.25
CA GLU A 116 -17.40 -9.15 27.65
C GLU A 116 -16.09 -9.90 27.93
N LYS A 117 -15.40 -9.55 29.06
CA LYS A 117 -14.13 -10.18 29.42
C LYS A 117 -14.30 -11.70 29.48
N GLY A 118 -13.55 -12.42 28.64
CA GLY A 118 -13.55 -13.89 28.60
C GLY A 118 -14.23 -14.55 27.41
N HIS A 119 -14.83 -13.80 26.49
CA HIS A 119 -15.44 -14.39 25.28
C HIS A 119 -14.37 -14.65 24.19
N SER A 120 -14.30 -15.89 23.71
CA SER A 120 -13.50 -16.23 22.53
C SER A 120 -14.26 -15.81 21.28
N LEU A 121 -13.54 -15.32 20.24
CA LEU A 121 -14.16 -15.02 18.94
C LEU A 121 -14.72 -16.30 18.31
N THR A 122 -15.95 -16.24 17.87
CA THR A 122 -16.57 -17.34 17.12
C THR A 122 -16.23 -17.22 15.62
N PRO A 123 -16.36 -18.29 14.82
CA PRO A 123 -16.25 -18.19 13.37
C PRO A 123 -17.21 -17.17 12.75
N ALA A 124 -18.38 -16.96 13.32
CA ALA A 124 -19.36 -15.96 12.89
C ALA A 124 -18.84 -14.53 13.13
N ASP A 125 -18.20 -14.27 14.27
CA ASP A 125 -17.57 -12.98 14.56
C ASP A 125 -16.45 -12.68 13.56
N LEU A 126 -15.62 -13.68 13.25
CA LEU A 126 -14.54 -13.57 12.29
C LEU A 126 -15.03 -13.28 10.86
N ALA A 127 -16.15 -13.92 10.47
CA ALA A 127 -16.69 -13.81 9.12
C ALA A 127 -17.19 -12.39 8.76
N HIS A 128 -17.40 -11.53 9.75
CA HIS A 128 -17.89 -10.15 9.55
C HIS A 128 -16.96 -9.10 10.13
N MET A 129 -15.75 -9.50 10.55
CA MET A 129 -14.82 -8.63 11.26
C MET A 129 -14.32 -7.48 10.38
N PHE A 130 -13.94 -7.75 9.14
CA PHE A 130 -13.39 -6.76 8.22
C PHE A 130 -14.33 -6.52 7.06
N THR A 131 -14.69 -5.25 6.85
CA THR A 131 -15.62 -4.86 5.79
C THR A 131 -15.04 -3.74 4.93
N ILE A 132 -15.53 -3.66 3.69
CA ILE A 132 -15.38 -2.51 2.82
C ILE A 132 -16.77 -1.94 2.56
N ASN A 133 -16.97 -0.65 2.88
CA ASN A 133 -18.26 0.03 2.78
C ASN A 133 -19.39 -0.77 3.50
N GLY A 134 -19.10 -1.29 4.69
CA GLY A 134 -20.03 -2.04 5.52
C GLY A 134 -20.34 -3.47 5.04
N SER A 135 -19.64 -3.96 4.02
CA SER A 135 -19.90 -5.27 3.43
C SER A 135 -18.66 -6.16 3.43
N VAL A 136 -18.83 -7.44 3.74
CA VAL A 136 -17.84 -8.48 3.49
C VAL A 136 -17.85 -8.89 2.02
N PHE A 137 -16.77 -9.47 1.55
CA PHE A 137 -16.66 -9.95 0.17
C PHE A 137 -17.73 -10.96 -0.22
N SER A 138 -18.20 -10.85 -1.46
CA SER A 138 -19.10 -11.83 -2.08
C SER A 138 -18.81 -11.95 -3.57
N LEU A 139 -18.55 -13.18 -4.05
CA LEU A 139 -18.37 -13.48 -5.47
C LEU A 139 -19.61 -13.16 -6.32
N ARG A 140 -20.82 -13.07 -5.68
CA ARG A 140 -22.07 -12.81 -6.36
C ARG A 140 -22.39 -11.33 -6.52
N ARG A 141 -21.57 -10.44 -5.92
CA ARG A 141 -21.81 -9.00 -5.91
C ARG A 141 -20.75 -8.27 -6.72
N VAL A 142 -21.17 -7.28 -7.47
CA VAL A 142 -20.32 -6.25 -8.04
C VAL A 142 -20.46 -5.02 -7.17
N ASP A 143 -19.36 -4.61 -6.51
CA ASP A 143 -19.37 -3.51 -5.55
C ASP A 143 -19.22 -2.15 -6.24
N LEU A 144 -18.39 -2.10 -7.29
CA LEU A 144 -18.11 -0.90 -8.06
C LEU A 144 -18.19 -1.17 -9.56
N ILE A 145 -18.60 -0.14 -10.29
CA ILE A 145 -18.61 -0.15 -11.77
C ILE A 145 -17.78 1.04 -12.26
N SER A 146 -16.93 0.81 -13.24
CA SER A 146 -16.14 1.81 -13.93
C SER A 146 -16.34 1.71 -15.44
N ALA A 147 -16.30 2.82 -16.14
CA ALA A 147 -16.24 2.83 -17.59
C ALA A 147 -14.79 2.65 -18.07
N GLN A 148 -14.60 1.89 -19.14
CA GLN A 148 -13.30 1.72 -19.76
C GLN A 148 -12.71 3.09 -20.17
N ASN A 149 -11.41 3.25 -20.01
CA ASN A 149 -10.66 4.45 -20.36
C ASN A 149 -10.99 5.73 -19.58
N MET A 150 -11.93 5.70 -18.65
CA MET A 150 -12.22 6.85 -17.79
C MET A 150 -11.17 7.02 -16.72
N TRP A 151 -10.76 8.26 -16.49
CA TRP A 151 -9.96 8.64 -15.34
C TRP A 151 -10.86 8.89 -14.15
N GLU A 152 -10.54 8.29 -13.03
CA GLU A 152 -11.31 8.32 -11.80
C GLU A 152 -10.44 8.73 -10.61
N GLU A 153 -11.01 9.49 -9.69
CA GLU A 153 -10.48 9.73 -8.37
C GLU A 153 -11.05 8.70 -7.41
N TRP A 154 -10.18 8.00 -6.71
CA TRP A 154 -10.58 7.08 -5.66
C TRP A 154 -10.08 7.58 -4.33
N ARG A 155 -10.97 7.71 -3.35
CA ARG A 155 -10.63 8.02 -1.97
C ARG A 155 -10.83 6.77 -1.13
N ILE A 156 -9.77 6.34 -0.48
CA ILE A 156 -9.79 5.18 0.42
C ILE A 156 -9.51 5.68 1.83
N HIS A 157 -10.49 5.53 2.71
CA HIS A 157 -10.39 5.90 4.11
C HIS A 157 -10.26 4.65 4.97
N ASN A 158 -9.26 4.63 5.84
CA ASN A 158 -9.10 3.60 6.86
C ASN A 158 -9.78 4.07 8.16
N ASP A 159 -11.03 3.67 8.36
CA ASP A 159 -11.79 3.99 9.58
C ASP A 159 -11.59 2.93 10.68
N THR A 160 -10.41 2.36 10.77
CA THR A 160 -10.04 1.37 11.79
C THR A 160 -8.92 1.89 12.67
N ASP A 161 -8.60 1.17 13.74
CA ASP A 161 -7.53 1.51 14.67
C ASP A 161 -6.20 0.79 14.36
N MET A 162 -6.16 0.01 13.28
CA MET A 162 -4.96 -0.69 12.82
C MET A 162 -4.55 -0.25 11.41
N ASP A 163 -3.33 -0.61 11.02
CA ASP A 163 -2.85 -0.37 9.67
C ASP A 163 -3.43 -1.39 8.68
N HIS A 164 -3.84 -0.87 7.53
CA HIS A 164 -4.21 -1.64 6.34
C HIS A 164 -3.40 -1.18 5.14
N ASN A 165 -3.56 -1.85 4.02
CA ASN A 165 -3.12 -1.35 2.73
C ASN A 165 -4.23 -1.56 1.71
N PHE A 166 -4.17 -0.81 0.61
CA PHE A 166 -5.10 -0.93 -0.49
C PHE A 166 -4.38 -1.43 -1.73
N HIS A 167 -4.86 -2.53 -2.30
CA HIS A 167 -4.41 -3.08 -3.57
C HIS A 167 -5.55 -3.11 -4.59
N LEU A 168 -5.22 -2.76 -5.84
CA LEU A 168 -6.16 -2.80 -6.96
C LEU A 168 -5.56 -3.62 -8.09
N HIS A 169 -6.28 -4.67 -8.48
CA HIS A 169 -5.86 -5.56 -9.56
C HIS A 169 -5.93 -4.91 -10.93
N GLY A 170 -5.02 -5.32 -11.82
CA GLY A 170 -5.08 -5.10 -13.25
C GLY A 170 -4.65 -3.72 -13.76
N LEU A 171 -4.20 -2.83 -12.90
CA LEU A 171 -3.61 -1.54 -13.27
C LEU A 171 -2.69 -0.97 -12.19
N GLN A 172 -1.93 0.06 -12.55
CA GLN A 172 -1.26 0.92 -11.58
C GLN A 172 -2.00 2.27 -11.52
N PHE A 173 -2.10 2.80 -10.31
CA PHE A 173 -2.65 4.12 -10.01
C PHE A 173 -1.55 5.11 -9.61
N TYR A 174 -1.89 6.39 -9.62
CA TYR A 174 -1.07 7.45 -9.07
C TYR A 174 -1.60 7.85 -7.71
N VAL A 175 -0.73 7.93 -6.70
CA VAL A 175 -1.11 8.47 -5.39
C VAL A 175 -1.06 9.99 -5.48
N LEU A 176 -2.22 10.65 -5.31
CA LEU A 176 -2.35 12.10 -5.37
C LEU A 176 -2.04 12.77 -4.04
N GLY A 177 -2.38 12.10 -2.94
CA GLY A 177 -2.14 12.59 -1.59
C GLY A 177 -2.53 11.57 -0.54
N LYS A 178 -2.04 11.81 0.66
CA LYS A 178 -2.45 11.14 1.89
C LYS A 178 -2.73 12.18 2.96
N GLU A 179 -3.73 11.93 3.78
CA GLU A 179 -4.08 12.80 4.88
C GLU A 179 -4.52 12.01 6.11
N LYS A 180 -4.41 12.64 7.26
CA LYS A 180 -4.98 12.17 8.52
C LYS A 180 -5.59 13.35 9.26
N ASN A 181 -6.89 13.27 9.56
CA ASN A 181 -7.63 14.36 10.23
C ASN A 181 -7.46 15.72 9.51
N GLY A 182 -7.47 15.73 8.17
CA GLY A 182 -7.28 16.93 7.36
C GLY A 182 -5.83 17.41 7.22
N VAL A 183 -4.87 16.77 7.89
CA VAL A 183 -3.44 17.11 7.79
C VAL A 183 -2.79 16.29 6.71
N GLN A 184 -2.17 16.95 5.72
CA GLN A 184 -1.48 16.28 4.62
C GLN A 184 -0.22 15.55 5.09
N ILE A 185 -0.03 14.34 4.59
CA ILE A 185 1.13 13.49 4.87
C ILE A 185 2.05 13.51 3.65
N PRO A 186 3.31 13.88 3.79
CA PRO A 186 4.26 13.88 2.69
C PRO A 186 4.40 12.50 2.04
N LEU A 187 4.41 12.47 0.71
CA LEU A 187 4.69 11.26 -0.07
C LEU A 187 6.19 11.19 -0.36
N PRO A 188 6.92 10.19 0.13
CA PRO A 188 8.37 10.12 -0.04
C PRO A 188 8.81 10.01 -1.50
N TRP A 189 7.98 9.38 -2.34
CA TRP A 189 8.21 9.25 -3.79
C TRP A 189 7.76 10.46 -4.61
N GLY A 190 7.16 11.48 -3.98
CA GLY A 190 6.62 12.65 -4.67
C GLY A 190 5.45 12.32 -5.61
N GLN A 191 5.14 13.25 -6.52
CA GLN A 191 4.10 13.04 -7.52
C GLN A 191 4.62 12.15 -8.67
N GLY A 192 3.71 11.35 -9.23
CA GLY A 192 3.95 10.56 -10.42
C GLY A 192 4.46 9.15 -10.18
N ALA A 193 4.65 8.70 -8.94
CA ALA A 193 4.88 7.29 -8.67
C ALA A 193 3.67 6.47 -9.09
N ARG A 194 3.89 5.39 -9.85
CA ARG A 194 2.85 4.42 -10.18
C ARG A 194 2.90 3.27 -9.18
N LYS A 195 1.77 3.03 -8.54
CA LYS A 195 1.62 1.97 -7.55
C LYS A 195 0.39 1.13 -7.85
N ASP A 196 0.35 -0.08 -7.36
CA ASP A 196 -0.86 -0.90 -7.31
C ASP A 196 -1.24 -1.25 -5.88
N THR A 197 -0.33 -0.96 -4.94
CA THR A 197 -0.53 -1.17 -3.50
C THR A 197 -0.07 0.07 -2.73
N VAL A 198 -0.85 0.52 -1.76
CA VAL A 198 -0.50 1.66 -0.92
C VAL A 198 -0.93 1.44 0.52
N ASN A 199 -0.05 1.77 1.47
CA ASN A 199 -0.35 1.68 2.90
C ASN A 199 -1.32 2.77 3.36
N LEU A 200 -2.23 2.41 4.26
CA LEU A 200 -3.11 3.31 5.03
C LEU A 200 -2.95 3.00 6.50
N LYS A 201 -2.31 3.87 7.25
CA LYS A 201 -2.29 3.75 8.71
C LYS A 201 -3.67 4.04 9.29
N ALA A 202 -3.86 3.69 10.55
CA ALA A 202 -5.10 3.98 11.27
C ALA A 202 -5.58 5.43 11.07
N LYS A 203 -6.82 5.59 10.65
CA LYS A 203 -7.50 6.89 10.39
C LYS A 203 -6.87 7.74 9.28
N GLU A 204 -6.07 7.15 8.38
CA GLU A 204 -5.58 7.82 7.18
C GLU A 204 -6.56 7.70 6.02
N THR A 205 -6.54 8.70 5.16
CA THR A 205 -7.18 8.68 3.84
C THR A 205 -6.10 8.79 2.77
N VAL A 206 -6.20 7.98 1.72
CA VAL A 206 -5.39 8.13 0.50
C VAL A 206 -6.29 8.49 -0.67
N THR A 207 -5.82 9.42 -1.49
CA THR A 207 -6.48 9.82 -2.74
C THR A 207 -5.64 9.33 -3.92
N LEU A 208 -6.28 8.62 -4.85
CA LEU A 208 -5.67 8.00 -6.00
C LEU A 208 -6.27 8.54 -7.29
N ALA A 209 -5.46 8.57 -8.37
CA ALA A 209 -5.95 8.70 -9.73
C ALA A 209 -5.69 7.39 -10.48
N CYS A 210 -6.72 6.82 -11.07
CA CYS A 210 -6.60 5.59 -11.85
C CYS A 210 -7.40 5.66 -13.15
N ARG A 211 -6.99 4.84 -14.12
CA ARG A 211 -7.68 4.70 -15.40
C ARG A 211 -7.85 3.22 -15.70
N GLN A 212 -9.09 2.79 -15.81
CA GLN A 212 -9.43 1.40 -16.12
C GLN A 212 -9.27 1.14 -17.62
N ILE A 213 -8.16 0.53 -18.04
CA ILE A 213 -7.83 0.35 -19.45
C ILE A 213 -8.54 -0.88 -20.04
N TYR A 214 -8.59 -1.98 -19.29
CA TYR A 214 -9.11 -3.25 -19.78
C TYR A 214 -10.50 -3.53 -19.20
N PRO A 215 -11.51 -3.88 -20.03
CA PRO A 215 -12.81 -4.31 -19.52
C PRO A 215 -12.70 -5.65 -18.80
N GLY A 216 -13.72 -5.97 -18.00
CA GLY A 216 -13.80 -7.20 -17.23
C GLY A 216 -13.95 -6.97 -15.74
N THR A 217 -13.96 -8.07 -14.98
CA THR A 217 -14.14 -8.04 -13.53
C THR A 217 -12.78 -8.26 -12.84
N ARG A 218 -12.52 -7.49 -11.80
CA ARG A 218 -11.32 -7.59 -10.99
C ARG A 218 -11.60 -7.25 -9.54
N MET A 219 -10.64 -7.55 -8.67
CA MET A 219 -10.75 -7.30 -7.25
C MET A 219 -9.95 -6.07 -6.83
N TYR A 220 -10.36 -5.48 -5.71
CA TYR A 220 -9.57 -4.59 -4.88
C TYR A 220 -9.72 -5.05 -3.44
N HIS A 221 -8.67 -4.93 -2.64
CA HIS A 221 -8.67 -5.50 -1.29
C HIS A 221 -7.54 -4.94 -0.40
N CYS A 222 -7.65 -5.22 0.88
CA CYS A 222 -6.50 -5.15 1.77
C CYS A 222 -5.58 -6.34 1.49
N HIS A 223 -4.29 -6.09 1.22
CA HIS A 223 -3.32 -7.15 0.90
C HIS A 223 -2.66 -7.76 2.15
N ILE A 224 -3.21 -7.51 3.33
CA ILE A 224 -2.90 -8.27 4.54
C ILE A 224 -3.70 -9.57 4.45
N LEU A 225 -3.00 -10.69 4.32
CA LEU A 225 -3.60 -11.98 3.97
C LEU A 225 -4.72 -12.41 4.93
N GLU A 226 -4.55 -12.13 6.22
CA GLU A 226 -5.54 -12.41 7.25
C GLU A 226 -6.82 -11.56 7.07
N HIS A 227 -6.70 -10.30 6.66
CA HIS A 227 -7.83 -9.41 6.42
C HIS A 227 -8.54 -9.73 5.10
N GLU A 228 -7.76 -10.01 4.05
CA GLU A 228 -8.25 -10.47 2.76
C GLU A 228 -9.07 -11.74 2.93
N GLY A 229 -8.51 -12.76 3.62
CA GLY A 229 -9.18 -14.04 3.88
C GLY A 229 -10.44 -13.93 4.73
N LEU A 230 -10.56 -12.87 5.54
CA LEU A 230 -11.73 -12.55 6.35
C LEU A 230 -12.71 -11.58 5.64
N GLY A 231 -12.55 -11.36 4.33
CA GLY A 231 -13.53 -10.67 3.49
C GLY A 231 -13.30 -9.18 3.25
N MET A 232 -12.13 -8.62 3.60
CA MET A 232 -11.79 -7.23 3.28
C MET A 232 -11.44 -7.05 1.80
N MET A 233 -12.40 -7.35 0.94
CA MET A 233 -12.30 -7.35 -0.51
C MET A 233 -13.57 -6.79 -1.15
N GLY A 234 -13.42 -6.30 -2.38
CA GLY A 234 -14.54 -5.89 -3.22
C GLY A 234 -14.30 -6.21 -4.69
N THR A 235 -15.37 -6.23 -5.46
CA THR A 235 -15.38 -6.54 -6.89
C THR A 235 -15.64 -5.28 -7.70
N LEU A 236 -14.73 -4.97 -8.63
CA LEU A 236 -14.88 -3.93 -9.64
C LEU A 236 -15.22 -4.56 -10.99
N ARG A 237 -16.28 -4.09 -11.64
CA ARG A 237 -16.57 -4.37 -13.04
C ARG A 237 -16.22 -3.17 -13.92
N VAL A 238 -15.37 -3.38 -14.90
CA VAL A 238 -15.06 -2.39 -15.94
C VAL A 238 -15.88 -2.70 -17.17
N VAL A 239 -16.73 -1.76 -17.57
CA VAL A 239 -17.60 -1.87 -18.75
C VAL A 239 -16.90 -1.25 -19.95
N ALA A 240 -16.90 -1.96 -21.08
CA ALA A 240 -16.41 -1.41 -22.33
C ALA A 240 -17.21 -0.16 -22.69
N THR A 241 -16.54 0.87 -23.18
CA THR A 241 -17.20 2.02 -23.85
C THR A 241 -17.32 1.69 -25.32
N ALA A 242 -18.50 1.90 -25.86
CA ALA A 242 -18.77 1.74 -27.30
C ALA A 242 -17.89 2.67 -28.14
#